data_e12c4162829ab91552f0f7cbf8cc541c
#
_entry.id   e12c4162829ab91552f0f7cbf8cc541c
#
_cell.length_a   1.000
_cell.length_b   1.000
_cell.length_c   1.000
_cell.angle_alpha   90.00
_cell.angle_beta   90.00
_cell.angle_gamma   90.00
#
_symmetry.space_group_name_H-M   'P 1'
#
loop_
_entity.id
_entity.type
_entity.pdbx_description
1 polymer ?
#
loop_
_entity_poly.entity_id
_entity_poly.type
_entity_poly.pdbx_seq_one_letter_code
_entity_poly.pdbx_strand_id
1 'polypeptide(L)'
;MSNPPGFSKLLLLLGAISILTPFSLDMYLPALPAIARDLGAGAAAVQSTLPAFFVGLAVSQLLFGTLADQLGRRPPLLCGLALSVVGSLGCALSGNVAALTTFRVIQALGVGSASVIPRAVIRDRFDVAHTARALSMLGLITGFGPILAPQVGGALLLIAGWRMEFWLLGALGIISFGVAYAMLRESLPAQRSSVMGPKLWLLLLRDRRYLRYALSANVVQSSVFAYIAGASFVYIDHFKLTPLQFAWMFGLNALGLMIVGRINAHIVTRLGPELIFRRAMRATATLGLVLFVMARGNYGGFWGMAIPQALFVAMLGFNFSNGFALALTHFGSAAGTASALFGTLQFLFAGLAGGAVSAFYDGTAHAMAGVMCAVSIAGVVLHRALK
;
A
#
# COMPACT_ATOMS: atom_id res chain seq x y z
N MET A 1 -12.89 -29.57 5.29
CA MET A 1 -14.01 -28.81 4.69
C MET A 1 -13.75 -28.72 3.19
N SER A 2 -14.63 -29.26 2.35
CA SER A 2 -14.57 -29.13 0.89
C SER A 2 -14.87 -27.70 0.47
N ASN A 3 -14.14 -27.21 -0.55
CA ASN A 3 -14.42 -25.87 -1.08
C ASN A 3 -15.78 -25.84 -1.79
N PRO A 4 -16.58 -24.76 -1.63
CA PRO A 4 -17.82 -24.60 -2.38
C PRO A 4 -17.55 -24.53 -3.90
N PRO A 5 -18.52 -24.91 -4.74
CA PRO A 5 -18.37 -24.87 -6.19
C PRO A 5 -17.94 -23.47 -6.67
N GLY A 6 -16.89 -23.42 -7.51
CA GLY A 6 -16.38 -22.15 -8.04
C GLY A 6 -15.47 -21.34 -7.12
N PHE A 7 -15.20 -21.77 -5.86
CA PHE A 7 -14.32 -21.08 -4.92
C PHE A 7 -12.94 -20.71 -5.51
N SER A 8 -12.24 -21.72 -6.06
CA SER A 8 -10.90 -21.50 -6.61
C SER A 8 -10.91 -20.57 -7.83
N LYS A 9 -11.91 -20.69 -8.72
CA LYS A 9 -12.02 -19.84 -9.91
C LYS A 9 -12.27 -18.39 -9.54
N LEU A 10 -13.19 -18.14 -8.61
CA LEU A 10 -13.50 -16.78 -8.13
C LEU A 10 -12.28 -16.17 -7.40
N LEU A 11 -11.60 -16.96 -6.57
CA LEU A 11 -10.43 -16.48 -5.85
C LEU A 11 -9.25 -16.14 -6.79
N LEU A 12 -9.01 -16.94 -7.82
CA LEU A 12 -8.00 -16.63 -8.84
C LEU A 12 -8.35 -15.36 -9.61
N LEU A 13 -9.62 -15.18 -10.00
CA LEU A 13 -10.09 -13.96 -10.65
C LEU A 13 -9.86 -12.73 -9.76
N LEU A 14 -10.33 -12.78 -8.53
CA LEU A 14 -10.23 -11.66 -7.59
C LEU A 14 -8.77 -11.39 -7.19
N GLY A 15 -7.94 -12.43 -7.09
CA GLY A 15 -6.50 -12.32 -6.87
C GLY A 15 -5.77 -11.63 -8.02
N ALA A 16 -6.06 -12.05 -9.26
CA ALA A 16 -5.50 -11.43 -10.46
C ALA A 16 -5.89 -9.95 -10.61
N ILE A 17 -7.11 -9.60 -10.22
CA ILE A 17 -7.53 -8.19 -10.18
C ILE A 17 -6.81 -7.44 -9.07
N SER A 18 -6.72 -8.00 -7.87
CA SER A 18 -6.17 -7.31 -6.70
C SER A 18 -4.65 -7.05 -6.80
N ILE A 19 -3.92 -7.86 -7.56
CA ILE A 19 -2.48 -7.69 -7.74
C ILE A 19 -2.14 -6.45 -8.58
N LEU A 20 -3.09 -5.90 -9.34
CA LEU A 20 -2.89 -4.65 -10.10
C LEU A 20 -2.47 -3.49 -9.20
N THR A 21 -2.99 -3.42 -7.97
CA THR A 21 -2.67 -2.33 -7.04
C THR A 21 -1.18 -2.32 -6.64
N PRO A 22 -0.60 -3.39 -6.07
CA PRO A 22 0.82 -3.40 -5.75
C PRO A 22 1.71 -3.34 -7.02
N PHE A 23 1.30 -3.94 -8.14
CA PHE A 23 2.05 -3.81 -9.39
C PHE A 23 2.09 -2.37 -9.89
N SER A 24 0.98 -1.64 -9.86
CA SER A 24 0.95 -0.23 -10.26
C SER A 24 1.77 0.68 -9.33
N LEU A 25 1.98 0.27 -8.07
CA LEU A 25 2.78 1.02 -7.11
C LEU A 25 4.26 0.69 -7.21
N ASP A 26 4.60 -0.60 -7.16
CA ASP A 26 5.96 -1.04 -6.85
C ASP A 26 6.80 -1.32 -8.11
N MET A 27 6.18 -1.68 -9.26
CA MET A 27 6.88 -1.93 -10.51
C MET A 27 7.61 -0.69 -11.03
N TYR A 28 7.05 0.47 -10.80
CA TYR A 28 7.55 1.78 -11.19
C TYR A 28 8.80 2.25 -10.42
N LEU A 29 9.07 1.68 -9.23
CA LEU A 29 10.11 2.18 -8.32
C LEU A 29 11.52 2.14 -8.91
N PRO A 30 11.99 1.05 -9.54
CA PRO A 30 13.34 1.00 -10.12
C PRO A 30 13.55 2.01 -11.23
N ALA A 31 12.47 2.48 -11.88
CA ALA A 31 12.52 3.37 -13.02
C ALA A 31 12.56 4.87 -12.66
N LEU A 32 12.27 5.26 -11.41
CA LEU A 32 12.17 6.67 -11.01
C LEU A 32 13.40 7.54 -11.43
N PRO A 33 14.66 7.10 -11.21
CA PRO A 33 15.80 7.88 -11.67
C PRO A 33 15.92 7.98 -13.20
N ALA A 34 15.51 6.93 -13.92
CA ALA A 34 15.50 6.93 -15.38
C ALA A 34 14.44 7.88 -15.95
N ILE A 35 13.26 7.92 -15.32
CA ILE A 35 12.18 8.85 -15.65
C ILE A 35 12.62 10.30 -15.42
N ALA A 36 13.33 10.58 -14.33
CA ALA A 36 13.84 11.92 -14.04
C ALA A 36 14.79 12.39 -15.16
N ARG A 37 15.68 11.52 -15.60
CA ARG A 37 16.60 11.81 -16.72
C ARG A 37 15.88 11.98 -18.05
N ASP A 38 14.95 11.09 -18.39
CA ASP A 38 14.22 11.09 -19.67
C ASP A 38 13.30 12.31 -19.83
N LEU A 39 12.62 12.71 -18.75
CA LEU A 39 11.73 13.87 -18.75
C LEU A 39 12.44 15.20 -18.42
N GLY A 40 13.77 15.19 -18.25
CA GLY A 40 14.55 16.39 -17.91
C GLY A 40 14.10 17.04 -16.59
N ALA A 41 13.64 16.26 -15.63
CA ALA A 41 13.02 16.73 -14.40
C ALA A 41 13.89 16.47 -13.16
N GLY A 42 13.77 17.33 -12.15
CA GLY A 42 14.43 17.10 -10.87
C GLY A 42 13.89 15.86 -10.15
N ALA A 43 14.75 15.19 -9.39
CA ALA A 43 14.40 13.99 -8.63
C ALA A 43 13.18 14.20 -7.72
N ALA A 44 13.11 15.34 -6.99
CA ALA A 44 12.00 15.68 -6.12
C ALA A 44 10.66 15.77 -6.88
N ALA A 45 10.67 16.30 -8.10
CA ALA A 45 9.46 16.39 -8.94
C ALA A 45 8.95 15.01 -9.36
N VAL A 46 9.85 14.08 -9.71
CA VAL A 46 9.44 12.71 -10.05
C VAL A 46 9.06 11.92 -8.79
N GLN A 47 9.75 12.09 -7.67
CA GLN A 47 9.35 11.52 -6.38
C GLN A 47 7.93 11.92 -5.99
N SER A 48 7.51 13.15 -6.26
CA SER A 48 6.16 13.65 -5.91
C SER A 48 5.01 12.93 -6.60
N THR A 49 5.28 12.19 -7.68
CA THR A 49 4.28 11.33 -8.35
C THR A 49 3.77 10.20 -7.46
N LEU A 50 4.58 9.71 -6.51
CA LEU A 50 4.19 8.68 -5.55
C LEU A 50 3.21 9.20 -4.48
N PRO A 51 3.48 10.31 -3.76
CA PRO A 51 2.48 10.94 -2.90
C PRO A 51 1.16 11.25 -3.62
N ALA A 52 1.21 11.74 -4.85
CA ALA A 52 0.02 11.98 -5.65
C ALA A 52 -0.77 10.69 -5.92
N PHE A 53 -0.09 9.59 -6.22
CA PHE A 53 -0.69 8.27 -6.35
C PHE A 53 -1.33 7.79 -5.03
N PHE A 54 -0.68 7.99 -3.89
CA PHE A 54 -1.25 7.63 -2.57
C PHE A 54 -2.51 8.43 -2.25
N VAL A 55 -2.54 9.72 -2.56
CA VAL A 55 -3.75 10.55 -2.42
C VAL A 55 -4.87 10.00 -3.33
N GLY A 56 -4.56 9.65 -4.57
CA GLY A 56 -5.51 8.99 -5.47
C GLY A 56 -6.06 7.68 -4.89
N LEU A 57 -5.22 6.85 -4.28
CA LEU A 57 -5.66 5.63 -3.60
C LEU A 57 -6.55 5.94 -2.38
N ALA A 58 -6.23 6.96 -1.58
CA ALA A 58 -7.06 7.36 -0.43
C ALA A 58 -8.46 7.76 -0.88
N VAL A 59 -8.56 8.59 -1.91
CA VAL A 59 -9.85 8.98 -2.51
C VAL A 59 -10.59 7.78 -3.08
N SER A 60 -9.87 6.89 -3.76
CA SER A 60 -10.44 5.66 -4.34
C SER A 60 -11.06 4.74 -3.29
N GLN A 61 -10.43 4.58 -2.13
CA GLN A 61 -10.97 3.75 -1.03
C GLN A 61 -12.38 4.23 -0.60
N LEU A 62 -12.55 5.55 -0.47
CA LEU A 62 -13.84 6.14 -0.10
C LEU A 62 -14.86 6.04 -1.24
N LEU A 63 -14.45 6.44 -2.44
CA LEU A 63 -15.31 6.50 -3.60
C LEU A 63 -15.83 5.11 -4.00
N PHE A 64 -14.92 4.18 -4.28
CA PHE A 64 -15.34 2.85 -4.75
C PHE A 64 -15.90 1.97 -3.64
N GLY A 65 -15.53 2.19 -2.38
CA GLY A 65 -16.22 1.56 -1.25
C GLY A 65 -17.70 1.95 -1.22
N THR A 66 -17.99 3.24 -1.28
CA THR A 66 -19.38 3.75 -1.25
C THR A 66 -20.16 3.38 -2.52
N LEU A 67 -19.56 3.55 -3.69
CA LEU A 67 -20.23 3.20 -4.96
C LEU A 67 -20.55 1.71 -5.04
N ALA A 68 -19.65 0.85 -4.57
CA ALA A 68 -19.87 -0.59 -4.56
C ALA A 68 -20.99 -1.02 -3.62
N ASP A 69 -21.24 -0.30 -2.54
CA ASP A 69 -22.36 -0.54 -1.63
C ASP A 69 -23.71 -0.01 -2.17
N GLN A 70 -23.67 1.00 -3.04
CA GLN A 70 -24.87 1.62 -3.61
C GLN A 70 -25.31 1.01 -4.94
N LEU A 71 -24.34 0.82 -5.86
CA LEU A 71 -24.58 0.44 -7.26
C LEU A 71 -24.38 -1.05 -7.52
N GLY A 72 -23.94 -1.81 -6.52
CA GLY A 72 -23.47 -3.19 -6.70
C GLY A 72 -21.96 -3.27 -6.87
N ARG A 73 -21.41 -4.48 -6.83
CA ARG A 73 -19.95 -4.71 -6.86
C ARG A 73 -19.38 -4.62 -8.27
N ARG A 74 -20.13 -5.13 -9.26
CA ARG A 74 -19.65 -5.28 -10.63
C ARG A 74 -19.48 -3.95 -11.36
N PRO A 75 -20.44 -3.01 -11.42
CA PRO A 75 -20.31 -1.78 -12.20
C PRO A 75 -19.16 -0.89 -11.72
N PRO A 76 -18.98 -0.59 -10.40
CA PRO A 76 -17.85 0.21 -9.95
C PRO A 76 -16.49 -0.45 -10.17
N LEU A 77 -16.40 -1.78 -10.06
CA LEU A 77 -15.16 -2.49 -10.38
C LEU A 77 -14.75 -2.32 -11.84
N LEU A 78 -15.70 -2.51 -12.76
CA LEU A 78 -15.43 -2.34 -14.19
C LEU A 78 -15.06 -0.89 -14.53
N CYS A 79 -15.74 0.09 -13.94
CA CYS A 79 -15.42 1.49 -14.09
C CYS A 79 -13.98 1.80 -13.60
N GLY A 80 -13.62 1.29 -12.41
CA GLY A 80 -12.29 1.45 -11.87
C GLY A 80 -11.20 0.77 -12.71
N LEU A 81 -11.45 -0.45 -13.22
CA LEU A 81 -10.52 -1.13 -14.12
C LEU A 81 -10.33 -0.35 -15.43
N ALA A 82 -11.40 0.17 -16.03
CA ALA A 82 -11.30 1.04 -17.20
C ALA A 82 -10.50 2.31 -16.91
N LEU A 83 -10.74 2.95 -15.76
CA LEU A 83 -10.00 4.15 -15.35
C LEU A 83 -8.51 3.84 -15.12
N SER A 84 -8.18 2.66 -14.58
CA SER A 84 -6.79 2.23 -14.40
C SER A 84 -6.06 2.03 -15.74
N VAL A 85 -6.76 1.52 -16.76
CA VAL A 85 -6.24 1.40 -18.14
C VAL A 85 -5.95 2.78 -18.71
N VAL A 86 -6.90 3.71 -18.64
CA VAL A 86 -6.71 5.09 -19.12
C VAL A 86 -5.53 5.74 -18.43
N GLY A 87 -5.44 5.63 -17.10
CA GLY A 87 -4.31 6.13 -16.32
C GLY A 87 -2.98 5.51 -16.74
N SER A 88 -2.93 4.20 -16.95
CA SER A 88 -1.69 3.51 -17.37
C SER A 88 -1.24 3.93 -18.75
N LEU A 89 -2.16 3.98 -19.73
CA LEU A 89 -1.84 4.43 -21.09
C LEU A 89 -1.41 5.90 -21.10
N GLY A 90 -2.07 6.76 -20.32
CA GLY A 90 -1.68 8.16 -20.14
C GLY A 90 -0.28 8.32 -19.55
N CYS A 91 0.08 7.49 -18.54
CA CYS A 91 1.44 7.46 -18.01
C CYS A 91 2.47 7.07 -19.08
N ALA A 92 2.19 6.01 -19.87
CA ALA A 92 3.09 5.56 -20.94
C ALA A 92 3.35 6.65 -22.01
N LEU A 93 2.35 7.47 -22.27
CA LEU A 93 2.40 8.54 -23.29
C LEU A 93 2.86 9.89 -22.73
N SER A 94 3.13 9.99 -21.41
CA SER A 94 3.50 11.25 -20.78
C SER A 94 4.85 11.77 -21.26
N GLY A 95 4.88 13.02 -21.70
CA GLY A 95 6.08 13.74 -22.13
C GLY A 95 6.66 14.68 -21.07
N ASN A 96 6.01 14.82 -19.91
CA ASN A 96 6.49 15.65 -18.78
C ASN A 96 5.94 15.14 -17.46
N VAL A 97 6.53 15.60 -16.35
CA VAL A 97 6.18 15.14 -14.99
C VAL A 97 4.76 15.52 -14.60
N ALA A 98 4.26 16.68 -15.04
CA ALA A 98 2.90 17.11 -14.69
C ALA A 98 1.84 16.18 -15.31
N ALA A 99 1.99 15.81 -16.59
CA ALA A 99 1.14 14.82 -17.25
C ALA A 99 1.26 13.45 -16.57
N LEU A 100 2.49 13.00 -16.29
CA LEU A 100 2.74 11.75 -15.59
C LEU A 100 2.03 11.74 -14.23
N THR A 101 2.16 12.80 -13.43
CA THR A 101 1.50 12.91 -12.11
C THR A 101 -0.01 12.85 -12.24
N THR A 102 -0.58 13.57 -13.21
CA THR A 102 -2.03 13.56 -13.46
C THR A 102 -2.52 12.15 -13.78
N PHE A 103 -1.87 11.48 -14.72
CA PHE A 103 -2.26 10.11 -15.08
C PHE A 103 -1.96 9.09 -13.99
N ARG A 104 -0.96 9.31 -13.13
CA ARG A 104 -0.73 8.51 -11.93
C ARG A 104 -1.88 8.63 -10.92
N VAL A 105 -2.46 9.82 -10.73
CA VAL A 105 -3.66 10.00 -9.91
C VAL A 105 -4.86 9.27 -10.51
N ILE A 106 -5.09 9.39 -11.84
CA ILE A 106 -6.16 8.67 -12.53
C ILE A 106 -5.98 7.16 -12.40
N GLN A 107 -4.76 6.66 -12.59
CA GLN A 107 -4.43 5.25 -12.42
C GLN A 107 -4.72 4.78 -10.99
N ALA A 108 -4.30 5.56 -9.98
CA ALA A 108 -4.52 5.25 -8.57
C ALA A 108 -6.00 5.19 -8.20
N LEU A 109 -6.79 6.15 -8.70
CA LEU A 109 -8.26 6.11 -8.57
C LEU A 109 -8.81 4.79 -9.12
N GLY A 110 -8.34 4.37 -10.29
CA GLY A 110 -8.78 3.12 -10.92
C GLY A 110 -8.39 1.87 -10.13
N VAL A 111 -7.10 1.67 -9.85
CA VAL A 111 -6.60 0.45 -9.19
C VAL A 111 -7.04 0.33 -7.73
N GLY A 112 -7.44 1.41 -7.08
CA GLY A 112 -8.02 1.35 -5.75
C GLY A 112 -9.32 0.56 -5.69
N SER A 113 -10.13 0.54 -6.77
CA SER A 113 -11.30 -0.33 -6.89
C SER A 113 -10.91 -1.81 -6.81
N ALA A 114 -9.79 -2.18 -7.43
CA ALA A 114 -9.22 -3.52 -7.44
C ALA A 114 -8.70 -3.97 -6.05
N SER A 115 -8.47 -3.05 -5.14
CA SER A 115 -8.09 -3.37 -3.75
C SER A 115 -9.29 -3.54 -2.82
N VAL A 116 -10.38 -2.80 -3.05
CA VAL A 116 -11.57 -2.74 -2.16
C VAL A 116 -12.61 -3.76 -2.53
N ILE A 117 -13.03 -3.77 -3.80
CA ILE A 117 -14.22 -4.51 -4.25
C ILE A 117 -14.01 -6.02 -4.18
N PRO A 118 -12.87 -6.63 -4.51
CA PRO A 118 -12.65 -8.06 -4.36
C PRO A 118 -12.89 -8.56 -2.93
N ARG A 119 -12.48 -7.80 -1.91
CA ARG A 119 -12.71 -8.15 -0.50
C ARG A 119 -14.19 -8.12 -0.15
N ALA A 120 -14.95 -7.18 -0.73
CA ALA A 120 -16.40 -7.11 -0.55
C ALA A 120 -17.10 -8.29 -1.22
N VAL A 121 -16.73 -8.63 -2.48
CA VAL A 121 -17.25 -9.79 -3.21
C VAL A 121 -17.02 -11.09 -2.44
N ILE A 122 -15.86 -11.29 -1.83
CA ILE A 122 -15.55 -12.46 -1.00
C ILE A 122 -16.52 -12.54 0.18
N ARG A 123 -16.75 -11.42 0.88
CA ARG A 123 -17.70 -11.38 2.02
C ARG A 123 -19.14 -11.61 1.62
N ASP A 124 -19.53 -11.19 0.42
CA ASP A 124 -20.91 -11.35 -0.08
C ASP A 124 -21.20 -12.79 -0.56
N ARG A 125 -20.16 -13.54 -0.95
CA ARG A 125 -20.29 -14.86 -1.59
C ARG A 125 -20.05 -16.05 -0.68
N PHE A 126 -19.35 -15.85 0.43
CA PHE A 126 -18.91 -16.93 1.29
C PHE A 126 -19.36 -16.73 2.75
N ASP A 127 -19.57 -17.85 3.45
CA ASP A 127 -19.76 -17.86 4.89
C ASP A 127 -18.49 -17.38 5.64
N VAL A 128 -18.60 -17.23 6.95
CA VAL A 128 -17.52 -16.67 7.79
C VAL A 128 -16.19 -17.46 7.65
N ALA A 129 -16.26 -18.80 7.65
CA ALA A 129 -15.05 -19.65 7.59
C ALA A 129 -14.38 -19.60 6.23
N HIS A 130 -15.14 -19.70 5.13
CA HIS A 130 -14.61 -19.59 3.77
C HIS A 130 -14.16 -18.18 3.45
N THR A 131 -14.85 -17.14 3.97
CA THR A 131 -14.44 -15.74 3.86
C THR A 131 -13.05 -15.51 4.48
N ALA A 132 -12.82 -16.00 5.70
CA ALA A 132 -11.52 -15.87 6.36
C ALA A 132 -10.40 -16.54 5.54
N ARG A 133 -10.67 -17.75 5.02
CA ARG A 133 -9.72 -18.47 4.15
C ARG A 133 -9.44 -17.72 2.86
N ALA A 134 -10.49 -17.25 2.15
CA ALA A 134 -10.35 -16.53 0.89
C ALA A 134 -9.60 -15.20 1.06
N LEU A 135 -9.90 -14.42 2.11
CA LEU A 135 -9.17 -13.18 2.42
C LEU A 135 -7.71 -13.45 2.77
N SER A 136 -7.39 -14.53 3.48
CA SER A 136 -6.02 -14.93 3.76
C SER A 136 -5.25 -15.28 2.47
N MET A 137 -5.88 -16.01 1.56
CA MET A 137 -5.27 -16.34 0.26
C MET A 137 -5.11 -15.10 -0.62
N LEU A 138 -6.11 -14.20 -0.63
CA LEU A 138 -6.00 -12.91 -1.33
C LEU A 138 -4.86 -12.07 -0.77
N GLY A 139 -4.70 -12.04 0.56
CA GLY A 139 -3.59 -11.38 1.25
C GLY A 139 -2.22 -11.96 0.87
N LEU A 140 -2.12 -13.28 0.70
CA LEU A 140 -0.89 -13.91 0.20
C LEU A 140 -0.58 -13.47 -1.24
N ILE A 141 -1.57 -13.53 -2.14
CA ILE A 141 -1.40 -13.11 -3.55
C ILE A 141 -0.94 -11.66 -3.63
N THR A 142 -1.61 -10.75 -2.94
CA THR A 142 -1.25 -9.33 -2.94
C THR A 142 0.07 -9.06 -2.21
N GLY A 143 0.43 -9.87 -1.21
CA GLY A 143 1.69 -9.77 -0.49
C GLY A 143 2.91 -10.16 -1.34
N PHE A 144 2.75 -10.97 -2.39
CA PHE A 144 3.82 -11.22 -3.36
C PHE A 144 4.05 -10.05 -4.33
N GLY A 145 3.08 -9.12 -4.44
CA GLY A 145 3.20 -7.95 -5.31
C GLY A 145 4.50 -7.15 -5.09
N PRO A 146 4.77 -6.65 -3.87
CA PRO A 146 5.99 -5.91 -3.56
C PRO A 146 7.29 -6.70 -3.76
N ILE A 147 7.22 -8.03 -3.80
CA ILE A 147 8.38 -8.88 -4.10
C ILE A 147 8.61 -8.99 -5.61
N LEU A 148 7.55 -9.19 -6.39
CA LEU A 148 7.65 -9.49 -7.82
C LEU A 148 7.61 -8.23 -8.69
N ALA A 149 6.82 -7.23 -8.33
CA ALA A 149 6.60 -6.06 -9.17
C ALA A 149 7.90 -5.28 -9.47
N PRO A 150 8.77 -4.97 -8.49
CA PRO A 150 10.03 -4.29 -8.78
C PRO A 150 10.98 -5.11 -9.65
N GLN A 151 10.93 -6.46 -9.55
CA GLN A 151 11.74 -7.33 -10.40
C GLN A 151 11.32 -7.22 -11.86
N VAL A 152 10.00 -7.27 -12.10
CA VAL A 152 9.43 -7.08 -13.43
C VAL A 152 9.75 -5.69 -13.96
N GLY A 153 9.57 -4.65 -13.14
CA GLY A 153 9.90 -3.27 -13.51
C GLY A 153 11.36 -3.08 -13.84
N GLY A 154 12.28 -3.56 -12.99
CA GLY A 154 13.71 -3.50 -13.22
C GLY A 154 14.15 -4.22 -14.51
N ALA A 155 13.55 -5.38 -14.81
CA ALA A 155 13.81 -6.11 -16.04
C ALA A 155 13.27 -5.36 -17.27
N LEU A 156 12.04 -4.86 -17.22
CA LEU A 156 11.43 -4.09 -18.32
C LEU A 156 12.20 -2.80 -18.60
N LEU A 157 12.67 -2.12 -17.56
CA LEU A 157 13.49 -0.93 -17.69
C LEU A 157 14.75 -1.19 -18.52
N LEU A 158 15.41 -2.35 -18.32
CA LEU A 158 16.62 -2.72 -19.04
C LEU A 158 16.35 -3.08 -20.50
N ILE A 159 15.22 -3.69 -20.81
CA ILE A 159 14.90 -4.23 -22.16
C ILE A 159 14.25 -3.16 -23.05
N ALA A 160 13.30 -2.40 -22.52
CA ALA A 160 12.41 -1.55 -23.32
C ALA A 160 12.13 -0.16 -22.71
N GLY A 161 12.82 0.17 -21.59
CA GLY A 161 12.65 1.45 -20.90
C GLY A 161 11.39 1.52 -20.02
N TRP A 162 11.27 2.59 -19.25
CA TRP A 162 10.26 2.76 -18.20
C TRP A 162 8.81 2.82 -18.73
N ARG A 163 8.59 3.30 -19.96
CA ARG A 163 7.26 3.37 -20.56
C ARG A 163 6.63 2.00 -20.74
N MET A 164 7.43 0.96 -20.94
CA MET A 164 6.95 -0.41 -21.10
C MET A 164 6.25 -0.94 -19.83
N GLU A 165 6.63 -0.46 -18.67
CA GLU A 165 5.96 -0.81 -17.41
C GLU A 165 4.49 -0.40 -17.43
N PHE A 166 4.21 0.80 -17.91
CA PHE A 166 2.84 1.32 -18.01
C PHE A 166 2.05 0.67 -19.16
N TRP A 167 2.69 0.31 -20.26
CA TRP A 167 2.07 -0.49 -21.32
C TRP A 167 1.66 -1.87 -20.78
N LEU A 168 2.53 -2.53 -20.02
CA LEU A 168 2.20 -3.80 -19.38
C LEU A 168 1.05 -3.65 -18.38
N LEU A 169 1.05 -2.62 -17.53
CA LEU A 169 -0.04 -2.34 -16.60
C LEU A 169 -1.36 -2.07 -17.33
N GLY A 170 -1.33 -1.35 -18.45
CA GLY A 170 -2.47 -1.14 -19.31
C GLY A 170 -3.03 -2.44 -19.88
N ALA A 171 -2.16 -3.31 -20.39
CA ALA A 171 -2.53 -4.63 -20.92
C ALA A 171 -3.13 -5.52 -19.83
N LEU A 172 -2.51 -5.60 -18.65
CA LEU A 172 -3.04 -6.33 -17.50
C LEU A 172 -4.40 -5.77 -17.05
N GLY A 173 -4.58 -4.46 -17.10
CA GLY A 173 -5.85 -3.79 -16.82
C GLY A 173 -6.95 -4.18 -17.81
N ILE A 174 -6.64 -4.20 -19.12
CA ILE A 174 -7.57 -4.63 -20.19
C ILE A 174 -7.96 -6.09 -19.99
N ILE A 175 -7.00 -6.97 -19.74
CA ILE A 175 -7.25 -8.40 -19.47
C ILE A 175 -8.14 -8.55 -18.24
N SER A 176 -7.82 -7.85 -17.14
CA SER A 176 -8.60 -7.88 -15.90
C SER A 176 -10.02 -7.37 -16.10
N PHE A 177 -10.20 -6.30 -16.88
CA PHE A 177 -11.51 -5.79 -17.27
C PHE A 177 -12.30 -6.83 -18.07
N GLY A 178 -11.72 -7.41 -19.12
CA GLY A 178 -12.39 -8.42 -19.96
C GLY A 178 -12.81 -9.65 -19.16
N VAL A 179 -11.92 -10.18 -18.31
CA VAL A 179 -12.20 -11.35 -17.47
C VAL A 179 -13.26 -11.01 -16.40
N ALA A 180 -13.17 -9.83 -15.77
CA ALA A 180 -14.20 -9.38 -14.82
C ALA A 180 -15.56 -9.19 -15.51
N TYR A 181 -15.57 -8.60 -16.70
CA TYR A 181 -16.79 -8.41 -17.48
C TYR A 181 -17.47 -9.74 -17.83
N ALA A 182 -16.71 -10.74 -18.26
CA ALA A 182 -17.23 -12.04 -18.67
C ALA A 182 -17.60 -12.95 -17.48
N MET A 183 -16.83 -12.93 -16.39
CA MET A 183 -16.95 -13.95 -15.34
C MET A 183 -17.55 -13.43 -14.03
N LEU A 184 -17.42 -12.13 -13.70
CA LEU A 184 -17.92 -11.61 -12.44
C LEU A 184 -19.41 -11.30 -12.55
N ARG A 185 -20.22 -12.05 -11.81
CA ARG A 185 -21.63 -11.76 -11.62
C ARG A 185 -21.82 -10.85 -10.42
N GLU A 186 -22.90 -10.06 -10.43
CA GLU A 186 -23.24 -9.22 -9.28
C GLU A 186 -23.39 -10.05 -8.01
N SER A 187 -22.83 -9.54 -6.92
CA SER A 187 -22.82 -10.24 -5.64
C SER A 187 -23.49 -9.48 -4.50
N LEU A 188 -23.89 -8.24 -4.73
CA LEU A 188 -24.56 -7.45 -3.70
C LEU A 188 -25.90 -8.13 -3.33
N PRO A 189 -26.15 -8.47 -2.03
CA PRO A 189 -27.41 -9.05 -1.59
C PRO A 189 -28.60 -8.11 -1.85
N ALA A 190 -29.73 -8.67 -2.25
CA ALA A 190 -30.96 -7.90 -2.49
C ALA A 190 -31.49 -7.20 -1.22
N GLN A 191 -31.27 -7.79 -0.06
CA GLN A 191 -31.56 -7.15 1.24
C GLN A 191 -30.34 -6.30 1.61
N ARG A 192 -30.43 -5.01 1.35
CA ARG A 192 -29.41 -4.03 1.77
C ARG A 192 -29.44 -3.89 3.29
N SER A 193 -28.38 -4.27 3.97
CA SER A 193 -28.09 -3.68 5.27
C SER A 193 -27.94 -2.17 5.03
N SER A 194 -28.65 -1.38 5.83
CA SER A 194 -28.69 0.09 5.70
C SER A 194 -27.30 0.64 5.37
N VAL A 195 -27.23 1.39 4.26
CA VAL A 195 -26.04 2.15 3.89
C VAL A 195 -25.53 2.83 5.14
N MET A 196 -24.33 2.50 5.55
CA MET A 196 -23.70 3.07 6.73
C MET A 196 -23.55 4.57 6.49
N GLY A 197 -24.51 5.35 7.02
CA GLY A 197 -24.63 6.77 6.77
C GLY A 197 -23.48 7.58 7.39
N PRO A 198 -23.38 8.89 7.07
CA PRO A 198 -22.39 9.82 7.61
C PRO A 198 -22.28 9.79 9.13
N LYS A 199 -23.33 9.40 9.83
CA LYS A 199 -23.40 9.26 11.29
C LYS A 199 -22.37 8.25 11.84
N LEU A 200 -22.12 7.14 11.11
CA LEU A 200 -21.16 6.14 11.58
C LEU A 200 -19.71 6.59 11.41
N TRP A 201 -19.42 7.34 10.35
CA TRP A 201 -18.11 7.98 10.19
C TRP A 201 -17.83 8.96 11.34
N LEU A 202 -18.83 9.78 11.69
CA LEU A 202 -18.73 10.73 12.80
C LEU A 202 -18.54 10.00 14.14
N LEU A 203 -19.21 8.87 14.34
CA LEU A 203 -19.05 8.03 15.54
C LEU A 203 -17.59 7.54 15.65
N LEU A 204 -17.03 6.99 14.58
CA LEU A 204 -15.66 6.50 14.54
C LEU A 204 -14.64 7.62 14.78
N LEU A 205 -14.86 8.80 14.19
CA LEU A 205 -14.02 9.98 14.36
C LEU A 205 -14.14 10.63 15.76
N ARG A 206 -15.12 10.23 16.56
CA ARG A 206 -15.27 10.67 17.95
C ARG A 206 -14.83 9.60 18.96
N ASP A 207 -14.65 8.37 18.54
CA ASP A 207 -14.22 7.29 19.41
C ASP A 207 -12.71 7.39 19.67
N ARG A 208 -12.32 7.79 20.88
CA ARG A 208 -10.93 7.97 21.30
C ARG A 208 -10.12 6.67 21.17
N ARG A 209 -10.74 5.51 21.42
CA ARG A 209 -10.05 4.24 21.36
C ARG A 209 -9.75 3.84 19.92
N TYR A 210 -10.72 3.99 19.01
CA TYR A 210 -10.50 3.81 17.60
C TYR A 210 -9.39 4.73 17.09
N LEU A 211 -9.50 6.03 17.35
CA LEU A 211 -8.54 7.03 16.89
C LEU A 211 -7.14 6.76 17.45
N ARG A 212 -7.02 6.36 18.72
CA ARG A 212 -5.74 6.02 19.33
C ARG A 212 -4.99 4.96 18.53
N TYR A 213 -5.64 3.85 18.20
CA TYR A 213 -4.98 2.77 17.45
C TYR A 213 -4.90 3.06 15.95
N ALA A 214 -5.96 3.59 15.35
CA ALA A 214 -5.98 3.88 13.92
C ALA A 214 -4.96 4.96 13.54
N LEU A 215 -4.90 6.08 14.27
CA LEU A 215 -3.94 7.13 13.98
C LEU A 215 -2.50 6.69 14.28
N SER A 216 -2.24 6.14 15.47
CA SER A 216 -0.88 5.75 15.84
C SER A 216 -0.32 4.65 14.92
N ALA A 217 -1.12 3.65 14.56
CA ALA A 217 -0.71 2.60 13.64
C ALA A 217 -0.44 3.15 12.24
N ASN A 218 -1.33 3.99 11.70
CA ASN A 218 -1.18 4.53 10.36
C ASN A 218 -0.05 5.56 10.25
N VAL A 219 0.18 6.37 11.29
CA VAL A 219 1.34 7.29 11.34
C VAL A 219 2.65 6.50 11.35
N VAL A 220 2.78 5.43 12.15
CA VAL A 220 3.96 4.57 12.09
C VAL A 220 4.07 3.87 10.74
N GLN A 221 2.95 3.34 10.21
CA GLN A 221 2.94 2.65 8.93
C GLN A 221 3.30 3.56 7.75
N SER A 222 3.06 4.88 7.85
CA SER A 222 3.44 5.84 6.81
C SER A 222 4.96 5.88 6.55
N SER A 223 5.77 5.39 7.49
CA SER A 223 7.22 5.27 7.31
C SER A 223 7.62 4.30 6.18
N VAL A 224 6.83 3.24 5.91
CA VAL A 224 7.10 2.40 4.74
C VAL A 224 6.89 3.16 3.44
N PHE A 225 5.93 4.08 3.41
CA PHE A 225 5.67 4.90 2.23
C PHE A 225 6.69 6.04 2.07
N ALA A 226 7.26 6.54 3.18
CA ALA A 226 8.45 7.39 3.14
C ALA A 226 9.66 6.65 2.54
N TYR A 227 9.87 5.39 2.96
CA TYR A 227 10.86 4.51 2.35
C TYR A 227 10.59 4.32 0.85
N ILE A 228 9.38 3.95 0.45
CA ILE A 228 9.00 3.73 -0.95
C ILE A 228 9.29 4.99 -1.80
N ALA A 229 8.96 6.18 -1.29
CA ALA A 229 9.16 7.44 -2.01
C ALA A 229 10.65 7.80 -2.18
N GLY A 230 11.49 7.51 -1.18
CA GLY A 230 12.90 7.91 -1.19
C GLY A 230 13.86 6.85 -1.72
N ALA A 231 13.52 5.57 -1.59
CA ALA A 231 14.45 4.46 -1.74
C ALA A 231 15.15 4.40 -3.10
N SER A 232 14.44 4.63 -4.20
CA SER A 232 15.01 4.53 -5.54
C SER A 232 16.17 5.50 -5.75
N PHE A 233 15.98 6.76 -5.38
CA PHE A 233 17.03 7.77 -5.51
C PHE A 233 18.18 7.56 -4.52
N VAL A 234 17.86 7.12 -3.29
CA VAL A 234 18.90 6.80 -2.29
C VAL A 234 19.74 5.61 -2.75
N TYR A 235 19.12 4.53 -3.18
CA TYR A 235 19.87 3.31 -3.48
C TYR A 235 20.45 3.28 -4.90
N ILE A 236 19.75 3.81 -5.91
CA ILE A 236 20.23 3.82 -7.29
C ILE A 236 21.17 5.02 -7.54
N ASP A 237 20.74 6.25 -7.19
CA ASP A 237 21.54 7.44 -7.52
C ASP A 237 22.65 7.73 -6.49
N HIS A 238 22.36 7.60 -5.17
CA HIS A 238 23.36 7.88 -4.14
C HIS A 238 24.32 6.69 -3.92
N PHE A 239 23.79 5.47 -3.68
CA PHE A 239 24.60 4.26 -3.46
C PHE A 239 24.99 3.52 -4.74
N LYS A 240 24.59 3.99 -5.92
CA LYS A 240 24.96 3.47 -7.25
C LYS A 240 24.58 2.02 -7.50
N LEU A 241 23.50 1.53 -6.88
CA LEU A 241 22.96 0.23 -7.22
C LEU A 241 22.35 0.26 -8.63
N THR A 242 22.42 -0.88 -9.32
CA THR A 242 21.64 -1.05 -10.55
C THR A 242 20.14 -1.15 -10.22
N PRO A 243 19.24 -0.81 -11.15
CA PRO A 243 17.79 -0.96 -10.94
C PRO A 243 17.39 -2.37 -10.49
N LEU A 244 18.05 -3.40 -11.00
CA LEU A 244 17.78 -4.80 -10.64
C LEU A 244 18.28 -5.14 -9.22
N GLN A 245 19.46 -4.65 -8.81
CA GLN A 245 19.95 -4.81 -7.44
C GLN A 245 19.01 -4.12 -6.43
N PHE A 246 18.57 -2.92 -6.75
CA PHE A 246 17.55 -2.22 -5.96
C PHE A 246 16.25 -3.03 -5.85
N ALA A 247 15.76 -3.58 -6.97
CA ALA A 247 14.56 -4.41 -6.99
C ALA A 247 14.70 -5.62 -6.04
N TRP A 248 15.84 -6.34 -6.08
CA TRP A 248 16.10 -7.45 -5.15
C TRP A 248 16.12 -7.01 -3.69
N MET A 249 16.80 -5.91 -3.39
CA MET A 249 16.83 -5.35 -2.03
C MET A 249 15.42 -4.98 -1.55
N PHE A 250 14.61 -4.34 -2.40
CA PHE A 250 13.24 -4.00 -2.08
C PHE A 250 12.38 -5.25 -1.82
N GLY A 251 12.51 -6.27 -2.66
CA GLY A 251 11.85 -7.56 -2.50
C GLY A 251 12.24 -8.27 -1.20
N LEU A 252 13.52 -8.23 -0.79
CA LEU A 252 13.98 -8.76 0.49
C LEU A 252 13.36 -8.03 1.69
N ASN A 253 13.20 -6.70 1.62
CA ASN A 253 12.51 -5.93 2.64
C ASN A 253 11.02 -6.33 2.75
N ALA A 254 10.34 -6.53 1.61
CA ALA A 254 8.97 -7.01 1.59
C ALA A 254 8.84 -8.43 2.16
N LEU A 255 9.80 -9.31 1.86
CA LEU A 255 9.86 -10.65 2.44
C LEU A 255 10.04 -10.59 3.97
N GLY A 256 10.91 -9.70 4.47
CA GLY A 256 11.09 -9.46 5.91
C GLY A 256 9.77 -9.06 6.59
N LEU A 257 9.01 -8.16 5.98
CA LEU A 257 7.68 -7.77 6.45
C LEU A 257 6.71 -8.97 6.53
N MET A 258 6.71 -9.83 5.50
CA MET A 258 5.87 -11.04 5.46
C MET A 258 6.27 -12.06 6.53
N ILE A 259 7.57 -12.30 6.72
CA ILE A 259 8.10 -13.21 7.74
C ILE A 259 7.66 -12.74 9.14
N VAL A 260 7.84 -11.46 9.43
CA VAL A 260 7.43 -10.89 10.73
C VAL A 260 5.91 -10.97 10.91
N GLY A 261 5.12 -10.76 9.85
CA GLY A 261 3.68 -10.99 9.89
C GLY A 261 3.30 -12.44 10.25
N ARG A 262 4.03 -13.43 9.73
CA ARG A 262 3.86 -14.86 10.09
C ARG A 262 4.26 -15.12 11.55
N ILE A 263 5.38 -14.59 12.00
CA ILE A 263 5.82 -14.69 13.41
C ILE A 263 4.74 -14.07 14.31
N ASN A 264 4.21 -12.90 13.95
CA ASN A 264 3.14 -12.25 14.71
C ASN A 264 1.92 -13.16 14.89
N ALA A 265 1.49 -13.85 13.83
CA ALA A 265 0.34 -14.75 13.89
C ALA A 265 0.51 -15.89 14.95
N HIS A 266 1.75 -16.31 15.20
CA HIS A 266 2.04 -17.35 16.21
C HIS A 266 2.15 -16.78 17.63
N ILE A 267 2.75 -15.60 17.80
CA ILE A 267 3.02 -15.07 19.13
C ILE A 267 1.87 -14.23 19.70
N VAL A 268 0.98 -13.71 18.85
CA VAL A 268 -0.12 -12.82 19.27
C VAL A 268 -1.11 -13.52 20.19
N THR A 269 -1.32 -14.83 20.02
CA THR A 269 -2.19 -15.65 20.87
C THR A 269 -1.66 -15.79 22.30
N ARG A 270 -0.32 -15.70 22.48
CA ARG A 270 0.33 -15.84 23.79
C ARG A 270 0.55 -14.49 24.49
N LEU A 271 0.97 -13.47 23.73
CA LEU A 271 1.39 -12.19 24.28
C LEU A 271 0.30 -11.10 24.21
N GLY A 272 -0.74 -11.34 23.43
CA GLY A 272 -1.79 -10.35 23.15
C GLY A 272 -1.34 -9.22 22.22
N PRO A 273 -2.26 -8.66 21.41
CA PRO A 273 -1.95 -7.67 20.38
C PRO A 273 -1.46 -6.34 20.97
N GLU A 274 -1.97 -5.91 22.12
CA GLU A 274 -1.60 -4.63 22.77
C GLU A 274 -0.13 -4.59 23.17
N LEU A 275 0.38 -5.67 23.78
CA LEU A 275 1.77 -5.74 24.24
C LEU A 275 2.73 -5.74 23.04
N ILE A 276 2.41 -6.55 22.01
CA ILE A 276 3.21 -6.62 20.80
C ILE A 276 3.22 -5.26 20.11
N PHE A 277 2.06 -4.63 19.91
CA PHE A 277 1.94 -3.33 19.29
C PHE A 277 2.80 -2.27 19.97
N ARG A 278 2.69 -2.13 21.29
CA ARG A 278 3.48 -1.17 22.07
C ARG A 278 5.00 -1.41 21.99
N ARG A 279 5.43 -2.69 22.05
CA ARG A 279 6.85 -3.05 21.92
C ARG A 279 7.36 -2.79 20.50
N ALA A 280 6.61 -3.18 19.49
CA ALA A 280 6.95 -2.97 18.09
C ALA A 280 7.06 -1.48 17.75
N MET A 281 6.12 -0.63 18.20
CA MET A 281 6.21 0.82 17.98
C MET A 281 7.49 1.43 18.56
N ARG A 282 7.89 1.01 19.78
CA ARG A 282 9.14 1.49 20.41
C ARG A 282 10.36 1.00 19.63
N ALA A 283 10.39 -0.28 19.25
CA ALA A 283 11.48 -0.85 18.45
C ALA A 283 11.61 -0.13 17.10
N THR A 284 10.48 0.14 16.42
CA THR A 284 10.46 0.88 15.16
C THR A 284 10.98 2.32 15.35
N ALA A 285 10.58 3.01 16.43
CA ALA A 285 11.08 4.36 16.70
C ALA A 285 12.60 4.37 17.02
N THR A 286 13.09 3.38 17.78
CA THR A 286 14.53 3.21 18.04
C THR A 286 15.30 2.93 16.75
N LEU A 287 14.81 2.01 15.90
CA LEU A 287 15.43 1.72 14.61
C LEU A 287 15.38 2.93 13.67
N GLY A 288 14.30 3.73 13.71
CA GLY A 288 14.19 4.98 12.98
C GLY A 288 15.25 6.00 13.39
N LEU A 289 15.52 6.12 14.70
CA LEU A 289 16.58 6.97 15.22
C LEU A 289 17.98 6.47 14.78
N VAL A 290 18.21 5.16 14.90
CA VAL A 290 19.46 4.54 14.41
C VAL A 290 19.66 4.84 12.93
N LEU A 291 18.62 4.60 12.11
CA LEU A 291 18.66 4.85 10.68
C LEU A 291 18.97 6.32 10.35
N PHE A 292 18.37 7.26 11.07
CA PHE A 292 18.62 8.69 10.89
C PHE A 292 20.07 9.07 11.25
N VAL A 293 20.60 8.55 12.37
CA VAL A 293 22.00 8.78 12.78
C VAL A 293 22.97 8.19 11.75
N MET A 294 22.73 6.96 11.28
CA MET A 294 23.54 6.32 10.24
C MET A 294 23.55 7.11 8.94
N ALA A 295 22.35 7.56 8.50
CA ALA A 295 22.22 8.39 7.31
C ALA A 295 22.96 9.73 7.46
N ARG A 296 22.79 10.40 8.61
CA ARG A 296 23.35 11.73 8.86
C ARG A 296 24.88 11.74 8.91
N GLY A 297 25.47 10.70 9.49
CA GLY A 297 26.94 10.55 9.59
C GLY A 297 27.56 9.76 8.45
N ASN A 298 26.75 9.25 7.51
CA ASN A 298 27.19 8.30 6.47
C ASN A 298 27.97 7.10 7.05
N TYR A 299 27.62 6.68 8.28
CA TYR A 299 28.31 5.62 8.98
C TYR A 299 28.03 4.25 8.33
N GLY A 300 29.09 3.51 8.02
CA GLY A 300 29.00 2.18 7.43
C GLY A 300 28.52 2.15 5.96
N GLY A 301 28.39 3.32 5.31
CA GLY A 301 27.99 3.42 3.91
C GLY A 301 26.68 2.70 3.60
N PHE A 302 26.66 1.93 2.51
CA PHE A 302 25.49 1.16 2.09
C PHE A 302 24.93 0.22 3.19
N TRP A 303 25.78 -0.55 3.86
CA TRP A 303 25.35 -1.52 4.88
C TRP A 303 24.85 -0.85 6.14
N GLY A 304 25.44 0.29 6.52
CA GLY A 304 24.98 1.11 7.64
C GLY A 304 23.59 1.66 7.43
N MET A 305 23.15 1.80 6.18
CA MET A 305 21.80 2.22 5.81
C MET A 305 20.86 1.02 5.61
N ALA A 306 21.30 0.01 4.84
CA ALA A 306 20.46 -1.09 4.39
C ALA A 306 20.00 -2.01 5.54
N ILE A 307 20.90 -2.33 6.50
CA ILE A 307 20.59 -3.24 7.61
C ILE A 307 19.56 -2.64 8.59
N PRO A 308 19.77 -1.43 9.16
CA PRO A 308 18.78 -0.83 10.04
C PRO A 308 17.44 -0.60 9.35
N GLN A 309 17.45 -0.25 8.07
CA GLN A 309 16.23 -0.08 7.29
C GLN A 309 15.48 -1.39 7.08
N ALA A 310 16.16 -2.50 6.76
CA ALA A 310 15.52 -3.79 6.61
C ALA A 310 14.84 -4.25 7.92
N LEU A 311 15.53 -4.08 9.05
CA LEU A 311 14.98 -4.35 10.38
C LEU A 311 13.79 -3.44 10.70
N PHE A 312 13.89 -2.15 10.36
CA PHE A 312 12.81 -1.18 10.54
C PHE A 312 11.56 -1.60 9.77
N VAL A 313 11.69 -1.88 8.46
CA VAL A 313 10.57 -2.29 7.61
C VAL A 313 9.96 -3.60 8.11
N ALA A 314 10.77 -4.58 8.52
CA ALA A 314 10.28 -5.83 9.08
C ALA A 314 9.42 -5.60 10.34
N MET A 315 9.84 -4.70 11.25
CA MET A 315 9.06 -4.38 12.46
C MET A 315 7.67 -3.79 12.17
N LEU A 316 7.47 -3.18 11.01
CA LEU A 316 6.16 -2.66 10.60
C LEU A 316 5.12 -3.77 10.43
N GLY A 317 5.53 -5.02 10.19
CA GLY A 317 4.63 -6.18 10.15
C GLY A 317 3.91 -6.41 11.48
N PHE A 318 4.58 -6.21 12.61
CA PHE A 318 3.94 -6.23 13.92
C PHE A 318 3.01 -5.04 14.14
N ASN A 319 3.45 -3.83 13.74
CA ASN A 319 2.69 -2.60 13.96
C ASN A 319 1.36 -2.63 13.19
N PHE A 320 1.38 -2.93 11.90
CA PHE A 320 0.19 -2.91 11.06
C PHE A 320 -0.85 -3.93 11.52
N SER A 321 -0.46 -5.19 11.67
CA SER A 321 -1.39 -6.27 11.99
C SER A 321 -2.08 -6.06 13.34
N ASN A 322 -1.32 -5.71 14.37
CA ASN A 322 -1.86 -5.52 15.71
C ASN A 322 -2.62 -4.20 15.84
N GLY A 323 -2.12 -3.10 15.23
CA GLY A 323 -2.81 -1.81 15.24
C GLY A 323 -4.17 -1.87 14.54
N PHE A 324 -4.25 -2.54 13.39
CA PHE A 324 -5.50 -2.79 12.67
C PHE A 324 -6.49 -3.61 13.51
N ALA A 325 -6.04 -4.73 14.10
CA ALA A 325 -6.89 -5.57 14.95
C ALA A 325 -7.43 -4.80 16.16
N LEU A 326 -6.58 -4.03 16.84
CA LEU A 326 -6.95 -3.24 18.02
C LEU A 326 -7.93 -2.10 17.67
N ALA A 327 -7.76 -1.45 16.51
CA ALA A 327 -8.68 -0.42 16.05
C ALA A 327 -10.09 -0.98 15.81
N LEU A 328 -10.21 -2.21 15.31
CA LEU A 328 -11.49 -2.82 14.96
C LEU A 328 -12.17 -3.60 16.09
N THR A 329 -11.51 -3.84 17.22
CA THR A 329 -11.96 -4.78 18.27
C THR A 329 -13.39 -4.53 18.77
N HIS A 330 -13.88 -3.29 18.77
CA HIS A 330 -15.20 -2.93 19.31
C HIS A 330 -16.27 -2.62 18.26
N PHE A 331 -15.95 -2.77 16.98
CA PHE A 331 -16.82 -2.36 15.87
C PHE A 331 -17.36 -3.53 15.04
N GLY A 332 -17.74 -4.66 15.67
CA GLY A 332 -18.18 -5.88 14.98
C GLY A 332 -19.15 -5.64 13.82
N SER A 333 -20.31 -5.00 14.07
CA SER A 333 -21.29 -4.65 13.03
C SER A 333 -20.84 -3.52 12.11
N ALA A 334 -19.93 -2.66 12.56
CA ALA A 334 -19.38 -1.52 11.83
C ALA A 334 -17.97 -1.77 11.28
N ALA A 335 -17.44 -3.01 11.36
CA ALA A 335 -16.07 -3.35 10.98
C ALA A 335 -15.73 -2.98 9.53
N GLY A 336 -16.69 -3.00 8.63
CA GLY A 336 -16.52 -2.58 7.23
C GLY A 336 -16.15 -1.10 7.11
N THR A 337 -16.93 -0.22 7.75
CA THR A 337 -16.69 1.23 7.74
C THR A 337 -15.41 1.59 8.51
N ALA A 338 -15.17 0.93 9.65
CA ALA A 338 -13.94 1.13 10.43
C ALA A 338 -12.69 0.72 9.62
N SER A 339 -12.75 -0.39 8.87
CA SER A 339 -11.67 -0.81 7.97
C SER A 339 -11.46 0.15 6.80
N ALA A 340 -12.54 0.69 6.22
CA ALA A 340 -12.47 1.67 5.13
C ALA A 340 -11.82 2.97 5.61
N LEU A 341 -12.23 3.48 6.78
CA LEU A 341 -11.61 4.65 7.39
C LEU A 341 -10.13 4.41 7.70
N PHE A 342 -9.79 3.25 8.26
CA PHE A 342 -8.40 2.88 8.54
C PHE A 342 -7.55 2.89 7.25
N GLY A 343 -8.04 2.28 6.17
CA GLY A 343 -7.35 2.27 4.87
C GLY A 343 -7.23 3.65 4.23
N THR A 344 -8.25 4.51 4.38
CA THR A 344 -8.18 5.90 3.93
C THR A 344 -7.10 6.68 4.68
N LEU A 345 -7.06 6.56 6.02
CA LEU A 345 -6.02 7.17 6.84
C LEU A 345 -4.63 6.65 6.46
N GLN A 346 -4.50 5.36 6.16
CA GLN A 346 -3.24 4.76 5.72
C GLN A 346 -2.67 5.49 4.48
N PHE A 347 -3.47 5.63 3.44
CA PHE A 347 -3.00 6.27 2.21
C PHE A 347 -2.89 7.79 2.33
N LEU A 348 -3.69 8.43 3.16
CA LEU A 348 -3.54 9.85 3.48
C LEU A 348 -2.17 10.11 4.14
N PHE A 349 -1.84 9.37 5.21
CA PHE A 349 -0.54 9.49 5.86
C PHE A 349 0.61 9.03 4.96
N ALA A 350 0.38 8.06 4.06
CA ALA A 350 1.34 7.68 3.02
C ALA A 350 1.67 8.86 2.09
N GLY A 351 0.64 9.59 1.64
CA GLY A 351 0.81 10.79 0.81
C GLY A 351 1.58 11.89 1.54
N LEU A 352 1.24 12.13 2.82
CA LEU A 352 1.94 13.13 3.65
C LEU A 352 3.41 12.76 3.86
N ALA A 353 3.70 11.51 4.24
CA ALA A 353 5.07 11.05 4.48
C ALA A 353 5.91 11.03 3.21
N GLY A 354 5.36 10.52 2.10
CA GLY A 354 6.04 10.56 0.80
C GLY A 354 6.24 11.98 0.28
N GLY A 355 5.26 12.86 0.47
CA GLY A 355 5.35 14.28 0.14
C GLY A 355 6.44 15.00 0.94
N ALA A 356 6.55 14.69 2.24
CA ALA A 356 7.63 15.22 3.07
C ALA A 356 9.02 14.76 2.58
N VAL A 357 9.17 13.48 2.20
CA VAL A 357 10.44 12.99 1.61
C VAL A 357 10.79 13.75 0.34
N SER A 358 9.82 13.96 -0.55
CA SER A 358 10.04 14.69 -1.81
C SER A 358 10.38 16.17 -1.56
N ALA A 359 9.71 16.82 -0.60
CA ALA A 359 9.91 18.23 -0.28
C ALA A 359 11.27 18.51 0.37
N PHE A 360 11.79 17.58 1.18
CA PHE A 360 13.08 17.71 1.88
C PHE A 360 14.22 16.98 1.17
N TYR A 361 14.00 16.46 -0.04
CA TYR A 361 15.02 15.73 -0.77
C TYR A 361 16.20 16.64 -1.16
N ASP A 362 17.39 16.26 -0.70
CA ASP A 362 18.66 16.99 -0.86
C ASP A 362 19.71 16.21 -1.66
N GLY A 363 19.33 15.15 -2.35
CA GLY A 363 20.25 14.25 -3.06
C GLY A 363 20.87 13.16 -2.17
N THR A 364 20.53 13.13 -0.90
CA THR A 364 21.06 12.19 0.09
C THR A 364 19.97 11.31 0.72
N ALA A 365 20.38 10.42 1.64
CA ALA A 365 19.44 9.60 2.41
C ALA A 365 18.75 10.35 3.56
N HIS A 366 19.13 11.61 3.84
CA HIS A 366 18.69 12.34 5.03
C HIS A 366 17.18 12.54 5.09
N ALA A 367 16.57 12.96 3.97
CA ALA A 367 15.12 13.20 3.91
C ALA A 367 14.33 11.93 4.21
N MET A 368 14.68 10.82 3.55
CA MET A 368 14.01 9.53 3.74
C MET A 368 14.16 9.05 5.20
N ALA A 369 15.37 8.97 5.72
CA ALA A 369 15.64 8.49 7.07
C ALA A 369 15.03 9.42 8.13
N GLY A 370 15.09 10.75 7.91
CA GLY A 370 14.52 11.76 8.80
C GLY A 370 12.99 11.66 8.90
N VAL A 371 12.30 11.52 7.78
CA VAL A 371 10.83 11.34 7.78
C VAL A 371 10.47 10.00 8.43
N MET A 372 11.16 8.88 8.11
CA MET A 372 10.92 7.58 8.74
C MET A 372 11.08 7.66 10.26
N CYS A 373 12.14 8.34 10.75
CA CYS A 373 12.36 8.57 12.18
C CYS A 373 11.22 9.43 12.78
N ALA A 374 10.91 10.58 12.17
CA ALA A 374 9.92 11.51 12.68
C ALA A 374 8.54 10.89 12.82
N VAL A 375 8.04 10.19 11.79
CA VAL A 375 6.71 9.57 11.83
C VAL A 375 6.66 8.38 12.80
N SER A 376 7.75 7.63 12.96
CA SER A 376 7.80 6.53 13.93
C SER A 376 7.75 7.04 15.37
N ILE A 377 8.45 8.13 15.68
CA ILE A 377 8.40 8.80 16.99
C ILE A 377 7.02 9.44 17.20
N ALA A 378 6.51 10.16 16.20
CA ALA A 378 5.19 10.81 16.26
C ALA A 378 4.09 9.78 16.57
N GLY A 379 4.13 8.59 15.98
CA GLY A 379 3.18 7.53 16.29
C GLY A 379 3.23 7.06 17.74
N VAL A 380 4.43 6.93 18.33
CA VAL A 380 4.60 6.58 19.75
C VAL A 380 4.05 7.69 20.65
N VAL A 381 4.34 8.97 20.34
CA VAL A 381 3.85 10.12 21.09
C VAL A 381 2.32 10.18 21.01
N LEU A 382 1.77 10.07 19.80
CA LEU A 382 0.32 10.10 19.58
C LEU A 382 -0.41 8.96 20.34
N HIS A 383 0.16 7.75 20.32
CA HIS A 383 -0.39 6.61 21.05
C HIS A 383 -0.45 6.86 22.56
N ARG A 384 0.51 7.64 23.13
CA ARG A 384 0.52 8.01 24.54
C ARG A 384 -0.44 9.15 24.85
N ALA A 385 -0.50 10.15 23.96
CA ALA A 385 -1.34 11.34 24.13
C ALA A 385 -2.84 11.04 24.06
N LEU A 386 -3.24 10.00 23.31
CA LEU A 386 -4.62 9.56 23.17
C LEU A 386 -5.02 8.48 24.21
N LYS A 387 -4.21 8.25 25.23
CA LYS A 387 -4.55 7.38 26.37
C LYS A 387 -5.64 8.01 27.24
#